data_647f5841ab182d172fa822c47ef0093c
#
_entry.id   647f5841ab182d172fa822c47ef0093c
#
_cell.length_a   1.000
_cell.length_b   1.000
_cell.length_c   1.000
_cell.angle_alpha   90.00
_cell.angle_beta   90.00
_cell.angle_gamma   90.00
#
_symmetry.space_group_name_H-M   'P 1'
#
loop_
_entity.id
_entity.type
_entity.pdbx_description
1 polymer ?
#
loop_
_entity_poly.entity_id
_entity_poly.type
_entity_poly.pdbx_seq_one_letter_code
_entity_poly.pdbx_strand_id
1 'polypeptide(L)'
;MLINQTYFIDSCDDVELNIKRESKLEFKLTYDDSKEIEAIVCVINGIGGDIKDDLYISDYCARNYNVAVLNVNYHCIGNRPQTGAEFYIDDIDKMILKVSLDALGINNLPIDVQSLKTYDEFYCVIDVINKFIERLKKTQELDENYLLYLSLGFKPTKNEYQNYGIMQTIDVLNSLLYTKTKILKNNNLKVILTGSSHGGYLANLCAKIAPWLVDVVIDNSSHVTLDNNLWRFVGFGKEVDYIKYCSAGITHIFKNVKFAASDKTLWTTNKQSPYYFSPARKLIRETLNKDHLNIQAKYPNPKYIAYHSKFDEYVPLEEKEEYVNILKEHGLDVEFIKVIDEKQIDGKFIKDLTHGMGIPMKLLIKKHLPQILQEPLKDKTCKKEISYKCDDLIYTFKEENEQILLDVQKLN
;
A
#
# COMPACT_ATOMS: atom_id res chain seq x y z
N MET A 1 15.32 5.29 29.20
CA MET A 1 16.28 4.80 28.16
C MET A 1 15.51 4.54 26.87
N LEU A 2 16.09 4.80 25.71
CA LEU A 2 15.42 4.50 24.45
C LEU A 2 15.39 2.98 24.21
N ILE A 3 14.20 2.41 24.13
CA ILE A 3 13.95 1.01 23.82
C ILE A 3 13.65 0.89 22.32
N ASN A 4 14.33 -0.02 21.65
CA ASN A 4 14.16 -0.36 20.24
C ASN A 4 14.05 -1.88 20.14
N GLN A 5 12.83 -2.41 20.10
CA GLN A 5 12.63 -3.84 20.12
C GLN A 5 11.78 -4.33 18.97
N THR A 6 12.20 -5.42 18.34
CA THR A 6 11.43 -6.12 17.31
C THR A 6 10.67 -7.27 17.94
N TYR A 7 9.42 -7.41 17.52
CA TYR A 7 8.50 -8.46 17.98
C TYR A 7 8.03 -9.29 16.80
N PHE A 8 7.78 -10.57 17.07
CA PHE A 8 7.23 -11.53 16.12
C PHE A 8 6.02 -12.19 16.76
N ILE A 9 4.84 -12.01 16.18
CA ILE A 9 3.60 -12.59 16.66
C ILE A 9 2.96 -13.47 15.60
N ASP A 10 1.92 -14.21 15.96
CA ASP A 10 1.15 -14.96 14.99
C ASP A 10 0.41 -14.01 14.06
N SER A 11 0.41 -14.34 12.78
CA SER A 11 -0.31 -13.61 11.74
C SER A 11 -1.66 -14.24 11.45
N CYS A 12 -2.58 -13.48 10.85
CA CYS A 12 -3.86 -14.01 10.40
C CYS A 12 -3.72 -14.71 9.04
N ASP A 13 -4.54 -15.74 8.84
CA ASP A 13 -4.71 -16.42 7.55
C ASP A 13 -5.46 -15.51 6.55
N ASP A 14 -5.28 -15.75 5.26
CA ASP A 14 -6.06 -15.07 4.22
C ASP A 14 -7.44 -15.73 4.08
N VAL A 15 -8.43 -15.13 4.70
CA VAL A 15 -9.82 -15.62 4.69
C VAL A 15 -10.44 -15.51 3.30
N GLU A 16 -10.07 -14.47 2.52
CA GLU A 16 -10.64 -14.26 1.17
C GLU A 16 -10.20 -15.32 0.16
N LEU A 17 -8.98 -15.84 0.30
CA LEU A 17 -8.40 -16.85 -0.57
C LEU A 17 -8.33 -18.23 0.08
N ASN A 18 -8.74 -18.36 1.35
CA ASN A 18 -8.62 -19.58 2.15
C ASN A 18 -7.18 -20.12 2.16
N ILE A 19 -6.21 -19.22 2.41
CA ILE A 19 -4.79 -19.56 2.44
C ILE A 19 -4.27 -19.40 3.86
N LYS A 20 -3.65 -20.46 4.37
CA LYS A 20 -2.95 -20.41 5.64
C LYS A 20 -1.65 -19.63 5.48
N ARG A 21 -1.44 -18.64 6.34
CA ARG A 21 -0.21 -17.86 6.36
C ARG A 21 0.84 -18.55 7.24
N GLU A 22 2.05 -18.71 6.71
CA GLU A 22 3.17 -19.34 7.43
C GLU A 22 4.10 -18.34 8.07
N SER A 23 4.18 -17.12 7.52
CA SER A 23 5.06 -16.07 8.02
C SER A 23 4.53 -15.46 9.31
N LYS A 24 5.43 -15.18 10.26
CA LYS A 24 5.09 -14.38 11.44
C LYS A 24 4.91 -12.91 11.07
N LEU A 25 4.02 -12.24 11.78
CA LEU A 25 3.88 -10.79 11.74
C LEU A 25 5.02 -10.16 12.55
N GLU A 26 5.86 -9.40 11.86
CA GLU A 26 7.00 -8.68 12.44
C GLU A 26 6.67 -7.20 12.58
N PHE A 27 6.98 -6.63 13.74
CA PHE A 27 6.90 -5.19 13.95
C PHE A 27 7.95 -4.70 14.93
N LYS A 28 8.29 -3.44 14.85
CA LYS A 28 9.24 -2.79 15.75
C LYS A 28 8.57 -1.72 16.56
N LEU A 29 8.86 -1.70 17.86
CA LEU A 29 8.40 -0.67 18.79
C LEU A 29 9.59 0.12 19.33
N THR A 30 9.49 1.45 19.24
CA THR A 30 10.50 2.38 19.75
C THR A 30 9.86 3.35 20.74
N TYR A 31 10.33 3.39 21.99
CA TYR A 31 9.84 4.32 23.02
C TYR A 31 10.93 4.60 24.07
N ASP A 32 10.76 5.65 24.84
CA ASP A 32 11.60 5.93 26.00
C ASP A 32 10.92 5.44 27.27
N ASP A 33 11.50 4.43 27.92
CA ASP A 33 10.95 3.78 29.13
C ASP A 33 10.97 4.69 30.38
N SER A 34 11.69 5.81 30.32
CA SER A 34 11.69 6.82 31.39
C SER A 34 10.51 7.80 31.30
N LYS A 35 9.68 7.70 30.26
CA LYS A 35 8.52 8.57 30.01
C LYS A 35 7.20 7.84 30.21
N GLU A 36 6.19 8.57 30.68
CA GLU A 36 4.82 8.10 30.61
C GLU A 36 4.32 8.22 29.16
N ILE A 37 4.03 7.10 28.54
CA ILE A 37 3.59 7.05 27.14
C ILE A 37 2.12 7.47 27.06
N GLU A 38 1.81 8.48 26.25
CA GLU A 38 0.48 9.06 26.04
C GLU A 38 -0.18 8.58 24.73
N ALA A 39 0.65 8.22 23.74
CA ALA A 39 0.15 7.81 22.43
C ALA A 39 1.05 6.76 21.75
N ILE A 40 0.45 6.02 20.82
CA ILE A 40 1.15 5.19 19.84
C ILE A 40 1.07 5.91 18.49
N VAL A 41 2.22 6.18 17.89
CA VAL A 41 2.33 6.68 16.52
C VAL A 41 2.73 5.52 15.62
N CYS A 42 1.82 5.02 14.80
CA CYS A 42 2.11 4.00 13.81
C CYS A 42 2.52 4.66 12.49
N VAL A 43 3.76 4.45 12.08
CA VAL A 43 4.27 4.91 10.78
C VAL A 43 4.16 3.76 9.80
N ILE A 44 3.28 3.93 8.80
CA ILE A 44 2.95 2.89 7.82
C ILE A 44 3.66 3.22 6.51
N ASN A 45 4.56 2.34 6.10
CA ASN A 45 5.33 2.52 4.88
C ASN A 45 4.44 2.39 3.62
N GLY A 46 4.82 3.11 2.57
CA GLY A 46 4.25 2.96 1.23
C GLY A 46 4.72 1.68 0.54
N ILE A 47 4.23 1.45 -0.68
CA ILE A 47 4.68 0.32 -1.52
C ILE A 47 6.20 0.43 -1.74
N GLY A 48 6.90 -0.67 -1.47
CA GLY A 48 8.35 -0.76 -1.66
C GLY A 48 9.19 -0.36 -0.45
N GLY A 49 8.56 0.11 0.64
CA GLY A 49 9.26 0.43 1.89
C GLY A 49 9.54 -0.80 2.77
N ASP A 50 10.28 -0.56 3.85
CA ASP A 50 10.58 -1.51 4.91
C ASP A 50 10.67 -0.78 6.25
N ILE A 51 10.45 -1.47 7.38
CA ILE A 51 10.52 -0.83 8.70
C ILE A 51 11.86 -0.15 8.99
N LYS A 52 12.92 -0.54 8.30
CA LYS A 52 14.25 0.05 8.47
C LYS A 52 14.34 1.47 7.93
N ASP A 53 13.48 1.82 6.99
CA ASP A 53 13.51 3.12 6.32
C ASP A 53 13.14 4.26 7.28
N ASP A 54 12.30 3.99 8.30
CA ASP A 54 11.74 4.99 9.20
C ASP A 54 12.29 4.94 10.63
N LEU A 55 13.34 4.16 10.91
CA LEU A 55 13.90 4.04 12.26
C LEU A 55 14.39 5.37 12.84
N TYR A 56 14.96 6.25 11.99
CA TYR A 56 15.40 7.58 12.42
C TYR A 56 14.23 8.48 12.83
N ILE A 57 13.04 8.26 12.25
CA ILE A 57 11.80 8.95 12.62
C ILE A 57 11.33 8.46 13.97
N SER A 58 11.36 7.14 14.17
CA SER A 58 10.95 6.49 15.41
C SER A 58 11.80 6.97 16.60
N ASP A 59 13.12 6.97 16.44
CA ASP A 59 14.04 7.48 17.45
C ASP A 59 13.81 8.98 17.76
N TYR A 60 13.58 9.78 16.72
CA TYR A 60 13.30 11.20 16.90
C TYR A 60 12.00 11.42 17.69
N CYS A 61 10.92 10.74 17.33
CA CYS A 61 9.62 10.91 17.98
C CYS A 61 9.68 10.44 19.45
N ALA A 62 10.24 9.27 19.73
CA ALA A 62 10.35 8.72 21.07
C ALA A 62 11.22 9.61 21.99
N ARG A 63 12.29 10.22 21.47
CA ARG A 63 13.15 11.15 22.24
C ARG A 63 12.48 12.48 22.55
N ASN A 64 11.66 13.01 21.64
CA ASN A 64 11.14 14.37 21.74
C ASN A 64 9.70 14.45 22.25
N TYR A 65 8.95 13.33 22.25
CA TYR A 65 7.56 13.28 22.68
C TYR A 65 7.31 12.08 23.62
N ASN A 66 6.20 12.08 24.34
CA ASN A 66 5.77 10.99 25.21
C ASN A 66 5.03 9.92 24.38
N VAL A 67 5.65 9.41 23.35
CA VAL A 67 5.02 8.45 22.44
C VAL A 67 5.83 7.19 22.24
N ALA A 68 5.13 6.10 21.99
CA ALA A 68 5.71 4.90 21.41
C ALA A 68 5.49 4.93 19.90
N VAL A 69 6.52 4.61 19.11
CA VAL A 69 6.43 4.55 17.66
C VAL A 69 6.44 3.11 17.20
N LEU A 70 5.42 2.75 16.43
CA LEU A 70 5.21 1.42 15.88
C LEU A 70 5.49 1.42 14.36
N ASN A 71 6.35 0.54 13.91
CA ASN A 71 6.62 0.27 12.50
C ASN A 71 6.29 -1.21 12.22
N VAL A 72 5.48 -1.49 11.21
CA VAL A 72 4.95 -2.83 10.94
C VAL A 72 5.44 -3.33 9.60
N ASN A 73 6.07 -4.51 9.59
CA ASN A 73 6.31 -5.29 8.39
C ASN A 73 5.03 -6.09 8.05
N TYR A 74 4.03 -5.38 7.54
CA TYR A 74 2.75 -5.95 7.15
C TYR A 74 2.90 -6.92 5.95
N HIS A 75 1.89 -7.72 5.69
CA HIS A 75 1.86 -8.69 4.60
C HIS A 75 2.29 -8.07 3.26
N CYS A 76 3.22 -8.74 2.58
CA CYS A 76 3.78 -8.31 1.29
C CYS A 76 4.60 -6.99 1.33
N ILE A 77 5.10 -6.59 2.50
CA ILE A 77 6.13 -5.54 2.58
C ILE A 77 7.50 -6.13 2.16
N GLY A 78 8.46 -5.27 1.82
CA GLY A 78 9.77 -5.73 1.34
C GLY A 78 9.69 -6.31 -0.06
N ASN A 79 8.86 -5.71 -0.92
CA ASN A 79 8.56 -6.14 -2.27
C ASN A 79 9.43 -5.44 -3.34
N ARG A 80 10.61 -4.98 -2.97
CA ARG A 80 11.61 -4.39 -3.88
C ARG A 80 12.96 -5.09 -3.73
N PRO A 81 13.82 -5.07 -4.75
CA PRO A 81 15.13 -5.73 -4.68
C PRO A 81 15.99 -5.26 -3.51
N GLN A 82 15.98 -3.96 -3.21
CA GLN A 82 16.71 -3.38 -2.08
C GLN A 82 16.20 -3.85 -0.71
N THR A 83 14.98 -4.37 -0.64
CA THR A 83 14.38 -4.95 0.57
C THR A 83 14.37 -6.48 0.56
N GLY A 84 14.94 -7.11 -0.45
CA GLY A 84 15.14 -8.56 -0.54
C GLY A 84 14.14 -9.30 -1.43
N ALA A 85 13.29 -8.60 -2.19
CA ALA A 85 12.41 -9.23 -3.17
C ALA A 85 13.22 -9.79 -4.35
N GLU A 86 12.80 -10.95 -4.83
CA GLU A 86 13.36 -11.59 -6.02
C GLU A 86 12.55 -11.16 -7.26
N PHE A 87 13.25 -11.03 -8.38
CA PHE A 87 12.57 -10.91 -9.67
C PHE A 87 12.06 -12.26 -10.13
N TYR A 88 10.91 -12.25 -10.80
CA TYR A 88 10.43 -13.39 -11.54
C TYR A 88 9.73 -12.96 -12.83
N ILE A 89 9.72 -13.86 -13.79
CA ILE A 89 8.99 -13.70 -15.05
C ILE A 89 7.97 -14.83 -15.09
N ASP A 90 6.70 -14.50 -15.13
CA ASP A 90 5.66 -15.53 -15.22
C ASP A 90 5.49 -16.05 -16.67
N ASP A 91 4.65 -17.06 -16.83
CA ASP A 91 4.53 -17.74 -18.12
C ASP A 91 3.94 -16.86 -19.22
N ILE A 92 3.07 -15.89 -18.89
CA ILE A 92 2.55 -14.95 -19.90
C ILE A 92 3.64 -13.98 -20.35
N ASP A 93 4.48 -13.49 -19.43
CA ASP A 93 5.60 -12.62 -19.77
C ASP A 93 6.62 -13.33 -20.67
N LYS A 94 6.94 -14.60 -20.35
CA LYS A 94 7.82 -15.45 -21.18
C LYS A 94 7.22 -15.69 -22.55
N MET A 95 5.91 -15.96 -22.62
CA MET A 95 5.21 -16.17 -23.89
C MET A 95 5.25 -14.90 -24.74
N ILE A 96 4.91 -13.74 -24.19
CA ILE A 96 4.93 -12.47 -24.91
C ILE A 96 6.34 -12.12 -25.39
N LEU A 97 7.34 -12.30 -24.52
CA LEU A 97 8.74 -12.07 -24.89
C LEU A 97 9.14 -12.97 -26.07
N LYS A 98 8.84 -14.28 -26.00
CA LYS A 98 9.17 -15.22 -27.08
C LYS A 98 8.48 -14.84 -28.39
N VAL A 99 7.19 -14.60 -28.40
CA VAL A 99 6.43 -14.21 -29.61
C VAL A 99 6.99 -12.91 -30.20
N SER A 100 7.35 -11.95 -29.34
CA SER A 100 7.95 -10.68 -29.80
C SER A 100 9.32 -10.88 -30.43
N LEU A 101 10.14 -11.77 -29.88
CA LEU A 101 11.46 -12.11 -30.45
C LEU A 101 11.32 -12.79 -31.80
N ASP A 102 10.43 -13.76 -31.91
CA ASP A 102 10.14 -14.45 -33.17
C ASP A 102 9.67 -13.46 -34.25
N ALA A 103 8.77 -12.54 -33.89
CA ALA A 103 8.27 -11.50 -34.80
C ALA A 103 9.37 -10.50 -35.26
N LEU A 104 10.35 -10.22 -34.42
CA LEU A 104 11.49 -9.37 -34.73
C LEU A 104 12.63 -10.11 -35.46
N GLY A 105 12.52 -11.44 -35.64
CA GLY A 105 13.56 -12.26 -36.23
C GLY A 105 14.81 -12.43 -35.33
N ILE A 106 14.63 -12.32 -34.01
CA ILE A 106 15.73 -12.48 -33.02
C ILE A 106 15.80 -13.94 -32.61
N ASN A 107 16.65 -14.72 -33.27
CA ASN A 107 16.74 -16.16 -33.03
C ASN A 107 17.91 -16.60 -32.11
N ASN A 108 18.86 -15.70 -31.83
CA ASN A 108 20.08 -16.01 -31.08
C ASN A 108 20.23 -15.05 -29.89
N LEU A 109 19.57 -15.38 -28.78
CA LEU A 109 19.81 -14.72 -27.51
C LEU A 109 20.92 -15.43 -26.73
N PRO A 110 21.67 -14.70 -25.89
CA PRO A 110 22.73 -15.29 -25.06
C PRO A 110 22.21 -16.25 -23.99
N ILE A 111 20.93 -16.16 -23.67
CA ILE A 111 20.26 -16.96 -22.62
C ILE A 111 18.88 -17.35 -23.15
N ASP A 112 18.46 -18.59 -22.86
CA ASP A 112 17.09 -19.04 -23.16
C ASP A 112 16.09 -18.27 -22.28
N VAL A 113 15.14 -17.62 -22.94
CA VAL A 113 14.07 -16.85 -22.28
C VAL A 113 13.30 -17.66 -21.25
N GLN A 114 13.12 -18.95 -21.49
CA GLN A 114 12.39 -19.84 -20.57
C GLN A 114 13.18 -20.14 -19.28
N SER A 115 14.49 -19.97 -19.32
CA SER A 115 15.38 -20.23 -18.17
C SER A 115 15.66 -19.01 -17.29
N LEU A 116 15.19 -17.81 -17.68
CA LEU A 116 15.44 -16.57 -16.94
C LEU A 116 14.88 -16.63 -15.51
N LYS A 117 15.75 -16.35 -14.54
CA LYS A 117 15.41 -16.39 -13.10
C LYS A 117 15.82 -15.13 -12.35
N THR A 118 16.85 -14.43 -12.82
CA THR A 118 17.42 -13.28 -12.13
C THR A 118 17.23 -11.98 -12.90
N TYR A 119 17.32 -10.87 -12.17
CA TYR A 119 17.26 -9.54 -12.79
C TYR A 119 18.41 -9.33 -13.78
N ASP A 120 19.61 -9.76 -13.42
CA ASP A 120 20.80 -9.56 -14.26
C ASP A 120 20.70 -10.31 -15.59
N GLU A 121 20.20 -11.57 -15.53
CA GLU A 121 19.92 -12.36 -16.74
C GLU A 121 18.89 -11.64 -17.63
N PHE A 122 17.81 -11.17 -17.04
CA PHE A 122 16.76 -10.42 -17.74
C PHE A 122 17.33 -9.12 -18.34
N TYR A 123 18.08 -8.35 -17.54
CA TYR A 123 18.70 -7.11 -18.01
C TYR A 123 19.62 -7.34 -19.21
N CYS A 124 20.44 -8.38 -19.18
CA CYS A 124 21.31 -8.75 -20.32
C CYS A 124 20.50 -9.05 -21.58
N VAL A 125 19.42 -9.82 -21.45
CA VAL A 125 18.54 -10.13 -22.59
C VAL A 125 17.89 -8.87 -23.16
N ILE A 126 17.37 -8.00 -22.30
CA ILE A 126 16.73 -6.76 -22.73
C ILE A 126 17.70 -5.80 -23.41
N ASP A 127 18.94 -5.69 -22.93
CA ASP A 127 19.97 -4.87 -23.58
C ASP A 127 20.27 -5.34 -25.00
N VAL A 128 20.38 -6.65 -25.21
CA VAL A 128 20.55 -7.25 -26.53
C VAL A 128 19.36 -6.94 -27.44
N ILE A 129 18.14 -7.13 -26.94
CA ILE A 129 16.90 -6.83 -27.69
C ILE A 129 16.81 -5.34 -28.04
N ASN A 130 17.08 -4.46 -27.08
CA ASN A 130 17.06 -3.03 -27.29
C ASN A 130 18.03 -2.58 -28.39
N LYS A 131 19.27 -3.10 -28.40
CA LYS A 131 20.27 -2.84 -29.44
C LYS A 131 19.84 -3.38 -30.79
N PHE A 132 19.17 -4.54 -30.83
CA PHE A 132 18.67 -5.13 -32.05
C PHE A 132 17.53 -4.30 -32.63
N ILE A 133 16.56 -3.89 -31.84
CA ILE A 133 15.46 -3.00 -32.25
C ILE A 133 16.02 -1.67 -32.76
N GLU A 134 17.02 -1.09 -32.10
CA GLU A 134 17.66 0.14 -32.56
C GLU A 134 18.31 -0.02 -33.96
N ARG A 135 18.91 -1.18 -34.21
CA ARG A 135 19.46 -1.50 -35.54
C ARG A 135 18.35 -1.56 -36.58
N LEU A 136 17.26 -2.31 -36.35
CA LEU A 136 16.15 -2.44 -37.31
C LEU A 136 15.49 -1.08 -37.60
N LYS A 137 15.40 -0.18 -36.63
CA LYS A 137 14.92 1.20 -36.88
C LYS A 137 15.89 1.99 -37.77
N LYS A 138 17.19 1.89 -37.56
CA LYS A 138 18.22 2.57 -38.38
C LYS A 138 18.23 2.09 -39.82
N THR A 139 17.93 0.81 -40.04
CA THR A 139 17.82 0.22 -41.39
C THR A 139 16.45 0.35 -42.01
N GLN A 140 15.49 1.02 -41.35
CA GLN A 140 14.11 1.21 -41.77
C GLN A 140 13.32 -0.12 -41.94
N GLU A 141 13.78 -1.18 -41.31
CA GLU A 141 13.07 -2.47 -41.28
C GLU A 141 11.98 -2.48 -40.19
N LEU A 142 12.00 -1.53 -39.25
CA LEU A 142 11.04 -1.38 -38.17
C LEU A 142 10.62 0.09 -38.01
N ASP A 143 9.36 0.33 -37.67
CA ASP A 143 8.84 1.67 -37.41
C ASP A 143 9.65 2.38 -36.32
N GLU A 144 9.94 3.67 -36.54
CA GLU A 144 10.73 4.48 -35.58
C GLU A 144 10.10 4.57 -34.21
N ASN A 145 8.77 4.52 -34.12
CA ASN A 145 8.00 4.61 -32.91
C ASN A 145 7.75 3.24 -32.21
N TYR A 146 8.20 2.15 -32.82
CA TYR A 146 8.00 0.82 -32.25
C TYR A 146 8.57 0.72 -30.84
N LEU A 147 7.80 0.17 -29.92
CA LEU A 147 8.21 -0.12 -28.55
C LEU A 147 7.81 -1.55 -28.18
N LEU A 148 8.76 -2.29 -27.63
CA LEU A 148 8.48 -3.58 -27.02
C LEU A 148 7.94 -3.37 -25.60
N TYR A 149 6.80 -3.97 -25.29
CA TYR A 149 6.20 -3.93 -23.96
C TYR A 149 6.43 -5.24 -23.24
N LEU A 150 6.95 -5.15 -22.02
CA LEU A 150 7.24 -6.30 -21.16
C LEU A 150 6.80 -6.05 -19.73
N SER A 151 6.56 -7.09 -18.98
CA SER A 151 6.35 -6.99 -17.55
C SER A 151 7.26 -7.92 -16.76
N LEU A 152 7.49 -7.56 -15.51
CA LEU A 152 8.22 -8.33 -14.52
C LEU A 152 7.42 -8.39 -13.23
N GLY A 153 7.61 -9.45 -12.45
CA GLY A 153 7.08 -9.56 -11.11
C GLY A 153 8.16 -9.40 -10.05
N PHE A 154 7.75 -8.87 -8.90
CA PHE A 154 8.52 -8.96 -7.66
C PHE A 154 7.89 -10.03 -6.76
N LYS A 155 8.70 -11.00 -6.35
CA LYS A 155 8.32 -11.98 -5.34
C LYS A 155 8.80 -11.47 -3.98
N PRO A 156 7.90 -11.01 -3.12
CA PRO A 156 8.27 -10.49 -1.81
C PRO A 156 8.99 -11.52 -0.95
N THR A 157 9.69 -11.05 0.06
CA THR A 157 10.23 -11.90 1.11
C THR A 157 9.14 -12.71 1.80
N LYS A 158 9.49 -13.78 2.51
CA LYS A 158 8.56 -14.64 3.27
C LYS A 158 7.53 -15.38 2.41
N ASN A 159 7.77 -15.49 1.09
CA ASN A 159 6.83 -16.13 0.13
C ASN A 159 5.41 -15.56 0.16
N GLU A 160 5.28 -14.30 0.50
CA GLU A 160 4.01 -13.57 0.53
C GLU A 160 3.58 -13.12 -0.88
N TYR A 161 2.41 -12.52 -0.98
CA TYR A 161 1.82 -12.02 -2.23
C TYR A 161 1.00 -10.76 -1.96
N GLN A 162 0.79 -9.93 -2.99
CA GLN A 162 -0.01 -8.74 -2.87
C GLN A 162 -1.50 -9.09 -2.70
N ASN A 163 -2.02 -8.91 -1.50
CA ASN A 163 -3.45 -9.04 -1.17
C ASN A 163 -4.19 -7.71 -1.39
N TYR A 164 -3.46 -6.62 -1.43
CA TYR A 164 -3.91 -5.25 -1.61
C TYR A 164 -4.90 -4.76 -0.56
N GLY A 165 -4.41 -4.63 0.64
CA GLY A 165 -5.02 -3.85 1.72
C GLY A 165 -5.57 -4.66 2.89
N ILE A 166 -6.40 -5.69 2.69
CA ILE A 166 -7.10 -6.34 3.80
C ILE A 166 -6.14 -7.01 4.79
N MET A 167 -5.29 -7.94 4.35
CA MET A 167 -4.32 -8.58 5.24
C MET A 167 -3.31 -7.58 5.82
N GLN A 168 -2.87 -6.62 5.02
CA GLN A 168 -1.95 -5.56 5.42
C GLN A 168 -2.53 -4.71 6.55
N THR A 169 -3.80 -4.34 6.43
CA THR A 169 -4.53 -3.56 7.44
C THR A 169 -4.74 -4.35 8.72
N ILE A 170 -5.12 -5.64 8.63
CA ILE A 170 -5.27 -6.51 9.79
C ILE A 170 -3.94 -6.66 10.53
N ASP A 171 -2.83 -6.78 9.82
CA ASP A 171 -1.50 -6.81 10.42
C ASP A 171 -1.17 -5.53 11.22
N VAL A 172 -1.46 -4.35 10.66
CA VAL A 172 -1.26 -3.07 11.36
C VAL A 172 -2.12 -3.02 12.62
N LEU A 173 -3.40 -3.36 12.53
CA LEU A 173 -4.33 -3.35 13.66
C LEU A 173 -3.96 -4.36 14.74
N ASN A 174 -3.54 -5.56 14.37
CA ASN A 174 -3.13 -6.59 15.33
C ASN A 174 -1.80 -6.24 16.03
N SER A 175 -0.86 -5.62 15.32
CA SER A 175 0.36 -5.08 15.93
C SER A 175 0.04 -3.97 16.94
N LEU A 176 -0.93 -3.09 16.64
CA LEU A 176 -1.42 -2.05 17.55
C LEU A 176 -2.08 -2.65 18.80
N LEU A 177 -2.99 -3.61 18.62
CA LEU A 177 -3.66 -4.28 19.75
C LEU A 177 -2.65 -4.98 20.65
N TYR A 178 -1.73 -5.74 20.08
CA TYR A 178 -0.67 -6.40 20.85
C TYR A 178 0.21 -5.40 21.60
N THR A 179 0.58 -4.30 20.96
CA THR A 179 1.36 -3.24 21.58
C THR A 179 0.63 -2.64 22.78
N LYS A 180 -0.67 -2.30 22.63
CA LYS A 180 -1.48 -1.74 23.71
C LYS A 180 -1.68 -2.70 24.88
N THR A 181 -2.02 -3.96 24.59
CA THR A 181 -2.49 -4.92 25.60
C THR A 181 -1.37 -5.73 26.24
N LYS A 182 -0.36 -6.13 25.46
CA LYS A 182 0.72 -7.02 25.95
C LYS A 182 2.01 -6.29 26.32
N ILE A 183 2.38 -5.25 25.55
CA ILE A 183 3.66 -4.57 25.76
C ILE A 183 3.49 -3.39 26.72
N LEU A 184 2.71 -2.38 26.31
CA LEU A 184 2.52 -1.16 27.12
C LEU A 184 1.48 -1.32 28.22
N LYS A 185 0.60 -2.31 28.10
CA LYS A 185 -0.46 -2.64 29.07
C LYS A 185 -1.32 -1.43 29.46
N ASN A 186 -1.56 -0.55 28.49
CA ASN A 186 -2.35 0.66 28.64
C ASN A 186 -3.36 0.78 27.50
N ASN A 187 -4.62 0.58 27.80
CA ASN A 187 -5.71 0.67 26.80
C ASN A 187 -6.17 2.10 26.52
N ASN A 188 -5.71 3.07 27.32
CA ASN A 188 -6.09 4.49 27.20
C ASN A 188 -5.08 5.31 26.37
N LEU A 189 -4.24 4.64 25.56
CA LEU A 189 -3.31 5.32 24.68
C LEU A 189 -4.03 5.82 23.42
N LYS A 190 -3.73 7.05 23.03
CA LYS A 190 -4.14 7.61 21.74
C LYS A 190 -3.44 6.87 20.61
N VAL A 191 -4.17 6.50 19.56
CA VAL A 191 -3.64 5.80 18.38
C VAL A 191 -3.63 6.74 17.19
N ILE A 192 -2.45 7.05 16.69
CA ILE A 192 -2.21 7.94 15.56
C ILE A 192 -1.60 7.10 14.43
N LEU A 193 -2.29 7.01 13.31
CA LEU A 193 -1.79 6.35 12.11
C LEU A 193 -1.27 7.40 11.13
N THR A 194 -0.11 7.19 10.57
CA THR A 194 0.43 8.11 9.55
C THR A 194 1.10 7.33 8.42
N GLY A 195 0.87 7.78 7.20
CA GLY A 195 1.47 7.19 6.03
C GLY A 195 1.36 8.07 4.79
N SER A 196 2.19 7.75 3.80
CA SER A 196 2.13 8.37 2.48
C SER A 196 1.78 7.32 1.44
N SER A 197 1.05 7.72 0.38
CA SER A 197 0.67 6.82 -0.71
C SER A 197 -0.09 5.59 -0.19
N HIS A 198 0.41 4.39 -0.48
CA HIS A 198 -0.16 3.14 0.04
C HIS A 198 -0.21 3.08 1.57
N GLY A 199 0.78 3.64 2.28
CA GLY A 199 0.76 3.71 3.74
C GLY A 199 -0.38 4.60 4.27
N GLY A 200 -0.67 5.71 3.60
CA GLY A 200 -1.83 6.55 3.88
C GLY A 200 -3.16 5.84 3.58
N TYR A 201 -3.20 5.05 2.50
CA TYR A 201 -4.34 4.20 2.18
C TYR A 201 -4.60 3.17 3.30
N LEU A 202 -3.56 2.47 3.75
CA LEU A 202 -3.69 1.51 4.85
C LEU A 202 -4.15 2.19 6.16
N ALA A 203 -3.68 3.42 6.45
CA ALA A 203 -4.14 4.18 7.60
C ALA A 203 -5.65 4.49 7.53
N ASN A 204 -6.15 4.91 6.36
CA ASN A 204 -7.58 5.11 6.12
C ASN A 204 -8.38 3.80 6.18
N LEU A 205 -7.84 2.71 5.64
CA LEU A 205 -8.48 1.41 5.68
C LEU A 205 -8.52 0.83 7.11
N CYS A 206 -7.51 1.07 7.95
CA CYS A 206 -7.55 0.77 9.39
C CYS A 206 -8.71 1.48 10.09
N ALA A 207 -8.90 2.78 9.80
CA ALA A 207 -10.01 3.55 10.33
C ALA A 207 -11.39 3.05 9.84
N LYS A 208 -11.46 2.53 8.60
CA LYS A 208 -12.66 1.88 8.06
C LYS A 208 -12.96 0.56 8.78
N ILE A 209 -11.95 -0.30 8.96
CA ILE A 209 -12.11 -1.65 9.51
C ILE A 209 -12.31 -1.66 11.03
N ALA A 210 -11.58 -0.81 11.76
CA ALA A 210 -11.65 -0.73 13.22
C ALA A 210 -11.67 0.72 13.72
N PRO A 211 -12.75 1.49 13.43
CA PRO A 211 -12.83 2.92 13.79
C PRO A 211 -12.70 3.16 15.30
N TRP A 212 -13.10 2.20 16.13
CA TRP A 212 -12.94 2.27 17.60
C TRP A 212 -11.49 2.21 18.06
N LEU A 213 -10.56 1.78 17.23
CA LEU A 213 -9.16 1.62 17.62
C LEU A 213 -8.29 2.84 17.24
N VAL A 214 -8.71 3.64 16.26
CA VAL A 214 -7.92 4.73 15.69
C VAL A 214 -8.42 6.09 16.17
N ASP A 215 -7.53 6.98 16.66
CA ASP A 215 -7.89 8.34 17.09
C ASP A 215 -7.59 9.40 16.04
N VAL A 216 -6.50 9.25 15.29
CA VAL A 216 -6.09 10.19 14.24
C VAL A 216 -5.52 9.45 13.05
N VAL A 217 -5.87 9.89 11.86
CA VAL A 217 -5.25 9.49 10.59
C VAL A 217 -4.55 10.70 10.00
N ILE A 218 -3.25 10.61 9.75
CA ILE A 218 -2.48 11.59 8.99
C ILE A 218 -2.09 10.96 7.66
N ASP A 219 -2.72 11.43 6.60
CA ASP A 219 -2.66 10.85 5.26
C ASP A 219 -1.99 11.81 4.28
N ASN A 220 -1.00 11.34 3.55
CA ASN A 220 -0.38 12.07 2.47
C ASN A 220 -0.55 11.32 1.15
N SER A 221 -1.34 11.86 0.24
CA SER A 221 -1.53 11.37 -1.15
C SER A 221 -2.00 9.91 -1.25
N SER A 222 -2.86 9.46 -0.33
CA SER A 222 -3.42 8.12 -0.44
C SER A 222 -4.51 8.05 -1.52
N HIS A 223 -4.60 6.93 -2.20
CA HIS A 223 -5.73 6.61 -3.06
C HIS A 223 -6.97 6.25 -2.22
N VAL A 224 -8.15 6.45 -2.80
CA VAL A 224 -9.44 6.20 -2.16
C VAL A 224 -10.31 5.20 -2.93
N THR A 225 -9.98 4.99 -4.20
CA THR A 225 -10.57 3.98 -5.10
C THR A 225 -9.50 3.06 -5.65
N LEU A 226 -9.91 1.94 -6.27
CA LEU A 226 -9.01 1.00 -6.95
C LEU A 226 -9.18 1.08 -8.48
N ASP A 227 -9.30 2.27 -9.02
CA ASP A 227 -9.50 2.46 -10.44
C ASP A 227 -8.21 2.75 -11.23
N ASN A 228 -8.28 2.47 -12.54
CA ASN A 228 -7.32 2.86 -13.57
C ASN A 228 -5.85 2.45 -13.33
N ASN A 229 -4.96 3.39 -13.01
CA ASN A 229 -3.51 3.20 -12.99
C ASN A 229 -3.02 2.33 -11.81
N LEU A 230 -3.88 2.02 -10.85
CA LEU A 230 -3.54 1.17 -9.71
C LEU A 230 -3.51 -0.33 -10.03
N TRP A 231 -4.07 -0.75 -11.18
CA TRP A 231 -4.10 -2.15 -11.62
C TRP A 231 -2.72 -2.82 -11.58
N ARG A 232 -1.69 -2.13 -12.03
CA ARG A 232 -0.32 -2.64 -11.99
C ARG A 232 0.21 -2.88 -10.59
N PHE A 233 -0.21 -2.07 -9.60
CA PHE A 233 0.19 -2.27 -8.21
C PHE A 233 -0.51 -3.48 -7.59
N VAL A 234 -1.71 -3.77 -8.06
CA VAL A 234 -2.44 -5.00 -7.69
C VAL A 234 -1.84 -6.23 -8.37
N GLY A 235 -1.12 -6.05 -9.49
CA GLY A 235 -0.38 -7.11 -10.16
C GLY A 235 -1.23 -8.05 -11.01
N PHE A 236 -2.47 -7.67 -11.38
CA PHE A 236 -3.34 -8.48 -12.26
C PHE A 236 -3.86 -7.67 -13.46
N GLY A 237 -4.37 -8.37 -14.47
CA GLY A 237 -4.98 -7.77 -15.67
C GLY A 237 -4.14 -7.89 -16.94
N LYS A 238 -2.87 -8.29 -16.86
CA LYS A 238 -2.02 -8.48 -18.04
C LYS A 238 -2.47 -9.62 -18.94
N GLU A 239 -3.23 -10.57 -18.39
CA GLU A 239 -3.86 -11.66 -19.16
C GLU A 239 -5.04 -11.20 -20.02
N VAL A 240 -5.55 -9.99 -19.79
CA VAL A 240 -6.66 -9.41 -20.56
C VAL A 240 -6.16 -8.40 -21.57
N ASP A 241 -5.27 -7.49 -21.15
CA ASP A 241 -4.69 -6.46 -22.02
C ASP A 241 -3.26 -6.15 -21.59
N TYR A 242 -2.33 -6.91 -22.15
CA TYR A 242 -0.92 -6.84 -21.78
C TYR A 242 -0.30 -5.47 -22.07
N ILE A 243 -0.63 -4.86 -23.24
CA ILE A 243 -0.09 -3.57 -23.63
C ILE A 243 -0.58 -2.46 -22.71
N LYS A 244 -1.89 -2.45 -22.39
CA LYS A 244 -2.48 -1.49 -21.47
C LYS A 244 -1.87 -1.64 -20.07
N TYR A 245 -1.73 -2.87 -19.59
CA TYR A 245 -1.07 -3.16 -18.32
C TYR A 245 0.35 -2.60 -18.28
N CYS A 246 1.15 -2.87 -19.32
CA CYS A 246 2.51 -2.37 -19.43
C CYS A 246 2.60 -0.86 -19.70
N SER A 247 1.55 -0.21 -20.16
CA SER A 247 1.54 1.24 -20.44
C SER A 247 1.30 2.09 -19.18
N ALA A 248 0.66 1.54 -18.17
CA ALA A 248 0.27 2.27 -16.96
C ALA A 248 1.48 2.50 -16.05
N GLY A 249 2.01 3.72 -16.05
CA GLY A 249 3.02 4.21 -15.09
C GLY A 249 4.36 3.47 -15.09
N ILE A 250 5.00 3.40 -16.20
CA ILE A 250 6.18 2.61 -16.49
C ILE A 250 7.48 3.37 -16.26
N THR A 251 8.47 2.67 -15.72
CA THR A 251 9.85 3.13 -15.71
C THR A 251 10.49 2.76 -17.06
N HIS A 252 10.92 3.75 -17.85
CA HIS A 252 11.72 3.51 -19.03
C HIS A 252 13.15 3.16 -18.62
N ILE A 253 13.54 1.91 -18.84
CA ILE A 253 14.93 1.48 -18.58
C ILE A 253 15.73 1.53 -19.89
N PHE A 254 15.09 1.20 -21.02
CA PHE A 254 15.72 1.16 -22.33
C PHE A 254 14.93 2.00 -23.33
N LYS A 255 15.61 2.55 -24.33
CA LYS A 255 15.01 3.42 -25.36
C LYS A 255 13.86 2.78 -26.11
N ASN A 256 13.97 1.49 -26.44
CA ASN A 256 13.02 0.77 -27.28
C ASN A 256 12.19 -0.29 -26.53
N VAL A 257 12.34 -0.38 -25.23
CA VAL A 257 11.64 -1.38 -24.40
C VAL A 257 11.01 -0.69 -23.21
N LYS A 258 9.72 -0.89 -23.03
CA LYS A 258 8.96 -0.44 -21.86
C LYS A 258 8.69 -1.60 -20.91
N PHE A 259 8.83 -1.36 -19.63
CA PHE A 259 8.47 -2.33 -18.62
C PHE A 259 7.38 -1.84 -17.71
N ALA A 260 6.54 -2.78 -17.26
CA ALA A 260 5.82 -2.68 -16.01
C ALA A 260 6.45 -3.61 -14.98
N ALA A 261 6.53 -3.17 -13.74
CA ALA A 261 6.90 -4.03 -12.63
C ALA A 261 5.79 -4.02 -11.59
N SER A 262 5.37 -5.21 -11.15
CA SER A 262 4.30 -5.37 -10.16
C SER A 262 4.67 -6.41 -9.12
N ASP A 263 4.02 -6.33 -7.97
CA ASP A 263 4.16 -7.36 -6.95
C ASP A 263 3.51 -8.67 -7.43
N LYS A 264 4.06 -9.80 -6.96
CA LYS A 264 3.38 -11.09 -7.12
C LYS A 264 2.00 -11.00 -6.47
N THR A 265 0.97 -11.36 -7.22
CA THR A 265 -0.39 -11.51 -6.69
C THR A 265 -0.96 -12.88 -7.02
N LEU A 266 -1.96 -13.31 -6.27
CA LEU A 266 -2.79 -14.47 -6.57
C LEU A 266 -4.13 -14.07 -7.18
N TRP A 267 -4.48 -12.79 -7.14
CA TRP A 267 -5.70 -12.28 -7.74
C TRP A 267 -5.67 -12.39 -9.26
N THR A 268 -6.82 -12.69 -9.85
CA THR A 268 -7.00 -12.80 -11.31
C THR A 268 -8.31 -12.14 -11.76
N THR A 269 -8.36 -11.75 -13.02
CA THR A 269 -9.59 -11.28 -13.69
C THR A 269 -10.48 -12.41 -14.20
N ASN A 270 -10.03 -13.68 -14.11
CA ASN A 270 -10.80 -14.83 -14.53
C ASN A 270 -11.94 -15.12 -13.53
N LYS A 271 -13.18 -14.86 -13.95
CA LYS A 271 -14.41 -15.04 -13.15
C LYS A 271 -14.65 -16.48 -12.66
N GLN A 272 -14.06 -17.48 -13.29
CA GLN A 272 -14.20 -18.89 -12.92
C GLN A 272 -13.15 -19.33 -11.89
N SER A 273 -12.15 -18.51 -11.64
CA SER A 273 -11.12 -18.80 -10.65
C SER A 273 -11.62 -18.52 -9.22
N PRO A 274 -11.25 -19.34 -8.23
CA PRO A 274 -11.48 -19.03 -6.82
C PRO A 274 -10.73 -17.77 -6.39
N TYR A 275 -9.71 -17.37 -7.15
CA TYR A 275 -8.91 -16.17 -6.94
C TYR A 275 -9.41 -14.96 -7.75
N TYR A 276 -10.64 -15.00 -8.25
CA TYR A 276 -11.23 -13.88 -8.99
C TYR A 276 -11.34 -12.64 -8.13
N PHE A 277 -10.72 -11.53 -8.57
CA PHE A 277 -10.88 -10.24 -7.91
C PHE A 277 -12.24 -9.63 -8.29
N SER A 278 -13.28 -10.04 -7.56
CA SER A 278 -14.67 -9.67 -7.83
C SER A 278 -14.97 -8.20 -7.48
N PRO A 279 -16.09 -7.64 -7.98
CA PRO A 279 -16.56 -6.33 -7.55
C PRO A 279 -16.68 -6.21 -6.03
N ALA A 280 -17.15 -7.25 -5.34
CA ALA A 280 -17.24 -7.26 -3.87
C ALA A 280 -15.87 -7.08 -3.20
N ARG A 281 -14.85 -7.79 -3.70
CA ARG A 281 -13.47 -7.70 -3.23
C ARG A 281 -12.83 -6.34 -3.50
N LYS A 282 -13.23 -5.68 -4.60
CA LYS A 282 -12.86 -4.30 -4.89
C LYS A 282 -13.52 -3.35 -3.90
N LEU A 283 -14.84 -3.40 -3.74
CA LEU A 283 -15.63 -2.48 -2.92
C LEU A 283 -15.16 -2.41 -1.46
N ILE A 284 -14.80 -3.55 -0.85
CA ILE A 284 -14.33 -3.54 0.56
C ILE A 284 -13.05 -2.75 0.71
N ARG A 285 -12.19 -2.72 -0.31
CA ARG A 285 -10.90 -2.03 -0.33
C ARG A 285 -11.00 -0.54 -0.62
N GLU A 286 -12.09 -0.09 -1.23
CA GLU A 286 -12.30 1.34 -1.52
C GLU A 286 -12.70 2.09 -0.25
N THR A 287 -11.94 3.12 0.10
CA THR A 287 -12.29 4.01 1.22
C THR A 287 -13.35 5.02 0.80
N LEU A 288 -13.37 5.42 -0.48
CA LEU A 288 -14.45 6.20 -1.09
C LEU A 288 -15.59 5.26 -1.51
N ASN A 289 -16.45 4.95 -0.57
CA ASN A 289 -17.71 4.24 -0.81
C ASN A 289 -18.76 4.82 0.12
N LYS A 290 -19.77 5.48 -0.44
CA LYS A 290 -20.76 6.24 0.31
C LYS A 290 -21.53 5.38 1.31
N ASP A 291 -21.91 4.16 0.92
CA ASP A 291 -22.67 3.27 1.81
C ASP A 291 -21.80 2.78 2.97
N HIS A 292 -20.52 2.49 2.71
CA HIS A 292 -19.57 2.11 3.75
C HIS A 292 -19.29 3.28 4.69
N LEU A 293 -19.15 4.49 4.18
CA LEU A 293 -18.96 5.71 4.99
C LEU A 293 -20.17 6.01 5.86
N ASN A 294 -21.39 5.78 5.36
CA ASN A 294 -22.64 5.85 6.15
C ASN A 294 -22.64 4.87 7.34
N ILE A 295 -22.07 3.68 7.16
CA ILE A 295 -21.92 2.68 8.22
C ILE A 295 -20.84 3.12 9.20
N GLN A 296 -19.67 3.47 8.71
CA GLN A 296 -18.53 3.90 9.51
C GLN A 296 -18.87 5.13 10.38
N ALA A 297 -19.62 6.08 9.86
CA ALA A 297 -20.03 7.30 10.58
C ALA A 297 -20.83 7.04 11.88
N LYS A 298 -21.40 5.84 12.04
CA LYS A 298 -22.11 5.44 13.27
C LYS A 298 -21.19 5.04 14.42
N TYR A 299 -19.89 4.99 14.19
CA TYR A 299 -18.88 4.63 15.17
C TYR A 299 -18.08 5.86 15.64
N PRO A 300 -17.37 5.76 16.78
CA PRO A 300 -16.38 6.76 17.16
C PRO A 300 -15.30 6.84 16.07
N ASN A 301 -15.29 7.92 15.31
CA ASN A 301 -14.39 8.09 14.20
C ASN A 301 -13.15 8.90 14.58
N PRO A 302 -11.98 8.63 13.92
CA PRO A 302 -10.78 9.42 14.09
C PRO A 302 -10.96 10.86 13.57
N LYS A 303 -10.02 11.73 13.96
CA LYS A 303 -9.71 12.95 13.22
C LYS A 303 -8.90 12.58 11.98
N TYR A 304 -9.22 13.20 10.85
CA TYR A 304 -8.50 13.02 9.60
C TYR A 304 -7.71 14.28 9.25
N ILE A 305 -6.42 14.12 8.92
CA ILE A 305 -5.56 15.18 8.41
C ILE A 305 -5.03 14.68 7.07
N ALA A 306 -5.50 15.25 5.97
CA ALA A 306 -5.18 14.78 4.63
C ALA A 306 -4.45 15.86 3.82
N TYR A 307 -3.34 15.48 3.21
CA TYR A 307 -2.59 16.27 2.24
C TYR A 307 -2.76 15.68 0.84
N HIS A 308 -3.02 16.52 -0.15
CA HIS A 308 -3.15 16.06 -1.52
C HIS A 308 -2.79 17.14 -2.54
N SER A 309 -2.09 16.73 -3.62
CA SER A 309 -1.74 17.61 -4.72
C SER A 309 -2.75 17.55 -5.86
N LYS A 310 -3.09 18.70 -6.46
CA LYS A 310 -3.86 18.76 -7.71
C LYS A 310 -3.14 18.08 -8.89
N PHE A 311 -1.83 17.97 -8.81
CA PHE A 311 -0.97 17.44 -9.87
C PHE A 311 -0.53 16.00 -9.59
N ASP A 312 -1.20 15.32 -8.66
CA ASP A 312 -0.95 13.92 -8.37
C ASP A 312 -1.33 13.06 -9.59
N GLU A 313 -0.35 12.41 -10.17
CA GLU A 313 -0.51 11.61 -11.40
C GLU A 313 -1.11 10.22 -11.17
N TYR A 314 -1.16 9.79 -9.89
CA TYR A 314 -1.68 8.46 -9.52
C TYR A 314 -3.08 8.53 -8.93
N VAL A 315 -3.39 9.60 -8.22
CA VAL A 315 -4.65 9.75 -7.49
C VAL A 315 -5.30 11.09 -7.87
N PRO A 316 -6.41 11.07 -8.60
CA PRO A 316 -7.14 12.29 -8.96
C PRO A 316 -7.57 13.07 -7.71
N LEU A 317 -7.37 14.40 -7.72
CA LEU A 317 -7.78 15.26 -6.61
C LEU A 317 -9.29 15.19 -6.36
N GLU A 318 -10.08 15.06 -7.43
CA GLU A 318 -11.55 15.03 -7.38
C GLU A 318 -12.06 13.86 -6.52
N GLU A 319 -11.46 12.68 -6.66
CA GLU A 319 -11.82 11.51 -5.84
C GLU A 319 -11.51 11.74 -4.35
N LYS A 320 -10.37 12.36 -4.07
CA LYS A 320 -9.96 12.69 -2.71
C LYS A 320 -10.86 13.77 -2.10
N GLU A 321 -11.26 14.77 -2.90
CA GLU A 321 -12.22 15.78 -2.49
C GLU A 321 -13.60 15.20 -2.18
N GLU A 322 -14.10 14.29 -3.02
CA GLU A 322 -15.35 13.58 -2.78
C GLU A 322 -15.30 12.80 -1.46
N TYR A 323 -14.25 12.02 -1.25
CA TYR A 323 -14.05 11.29 0.01
C TYR A 323 -14.10 12.21 1.24
N VAL A 324 -13.31 13.29 1.20
CA VAL A 324 -13.24 14.27 2.30
C VAL A 324 -14.58 14.96 2.52
N ASN A 325 -15.30 15.32 1.45
CA ASN A 325 -16.60 15.97 1.54
C ASN A 325 -17.63 15.06 2.20
N ILE A 326 -17.67 13.77 1.84
CA ILE A 326 -18.58 12.81 2.48
C ILE A 326 -18.23 12.65 3.97
N LEU A 327 -16.96 12.56 4.35
CA LEU A 327 -16.55 12.53 5.76
C LEU A 327 -17.08 13.75 6.52
N LYS A 328 -16.95 14.95 5.94
CA LYS A 328 -17.45 16.22 6.55
C LYS A 328 -18.97 16.27 6.62
N GLU A 329 -19.69 15.80 5.60
CA GLU A 329 -21.15 15.69 5.59
C GLU A 329 -21.67 14.81 6.74
N HIS A 330 -20.90 13.81 7.13
CA HIS A 330 -21.19 12.99 8.31
C HIS A 330 -20.71 13.57 9.64
N GLY A 331 -20.21 14.82 9.65
CA GLY A 331 -19.78 15.50 10.86
C GLY A 331 -18.43 15.02 11.41
N LEU A 332 -17.64 14.31 10.61
CA LEU A 332 -16.31 13.87 11.03
C LEU A 332 -15.34 15.07 11.04
N ASP A 333 -14.36 15.01 11.95
CA ASP A 333 -13.31 16.04 12.05
C ASP A 333 -12.26 15.82 10.95
N VAL A 334 -12.27 16.67 9.93
CA VAL A 334 -11.40 16.56 8.74
C VAL A 334 -10.70 17.86 8.43
N GLU A 335 -9.39 17.87 8.52
CA GLU A 335 -8.50 18.90 8.01
C GLU A 335 -7.97 18.45 6.63
N PHE A 336 -8.30 19.19 5.58
CA PHE A 336 -7.87 18.87 4.22
C PHE A 336 -6.98 19.97 3.65
N ILE A 337 -5.73 19.63 3.39
CA ILE A 337 -4.72 20.55 2.86
C ILE A 337 -4.49 20.22 1.38
N LYS A 338 -5.06 21.07 0.51
CA LYS A 338 -4.88 20.95 -0.94
C LYS A 338 -3.65 21.74 -1.39
N VAL A 339 -2.81 21.11 -2.18
CA VAL A 339 -1.67 21.76 -2.84
C VAL A 339 -2.01 21.90 -4.31
N ILE A 340 -2.29 23.14 -4.73
CA ILE A 340 -2.84 23.46 -6.06
C ILE A 340 -2.00 24.44 -6.87
N ASP A 341 -0.94 25.01 -6.27
CA ASP A 341 -0.13 26.07 -6.86
C ASP A 341 1.33 25.90 -6.47
N GLU A 342 2.24 26.20 -7.40
CA GLU A 342 3.70 26.18 -7.19
C GLU A 342 4.14 27.10 -6.04
N LYS A 343 3.38 28.17 -5.74
CA LYS A 343 3.65 29.08 -4.62
C LYS A 343 3.58 28.41 -3.24
N GLN A 344 2.96 27.23 -3.17
CA GLN A 344 2.88 26.43 -1.94
C GLN A 344 4.15 25.57 -1.72
N ILE A 345 5.04 25.50 -2.70
CA ILE A 345 6.35 24.86 -2.58
C ILE A 345 7.25 25.72 -1.73
N ASP A 346 7.62 25.25 -0.55
CA ASP A 346 8.56 25.92 0.36
C ASP A 346 9.98 25.31 0.30
N GLY A 347 10.16 24.26 -0.50
CA GLY A 347 11.43 23.54 -0.65
C GLY A 347 11.85 22.70 0.56
N LYS A 348 11.11 22.76 1.65
CA LYS A 348 11.43 22.08 2.92
C LYS A 348 10.35 21.09 3.33
N PHE A 349 9.11 21.52 3.45
CA PHE A 349 7.96 20.72 3.81
C PHE A 349 7.25 20.21 2.53
N ILE A 350 6.83 21.12 1.67
CA ILE A 350 6.33 20.80 0.32
C ILE A 350 7.47 21.08 -0.65
N LYS A 351 7.99 20.05 -1.31
CA LYS A 351 9.17 20.15 -2.18
C LYS A 351 8.82 20.20 -3.66
N ASP A 352 7.70 19.59 -4.03
CA ASP A 352 7.20 19.53 -5.40
C ASP A 352 5.67 19.39 -5.40
N LEU A 353 5.07 19.26 -6.58
CA LEU A 353 3.62 19.08 -6.75
C LEU A 353 3.24 17.66 -7.16
N THR A 354 4.19 16.75 -7.27
CA THR A 354 3.94 15.37 -7.70
C THR A 354 3.32 14.54 -6.57
N HIS A 355 3.11 13.28 -6.81
CA HIS A 355 2.59 12.34 -5.82
C HIS A 355 3.41 12.35 -4.53
N GLY A 356 2.75 12.59 -3.39
CA GLY A 356 3.42 12.70 -2.09
C GLY A 356 4.07 14.06 -1.82
N MET A 357 4.14 14.96 -2.84
CA MET A 357 4.66 16.34 -2.72
C MET A 357 6.06 16.46 -2.11
N GLY A 358 6.84 15.37 -2.14
CA GLY A 358 8.14 15.27 -1.47
C GLY A 358 8.09 15.57 0.04
N ILE A 359 6.92 15.49 0.68
CA ILE A 359 6.75 15.79 2.11
C ILE A 359 7.50 14.76 2.96
N PRO A 360 8.51 15.15 3.74
CA PRO A 360 9.21 14.24 4.63
C PRO A 360 8.31 13.80 5.78
N MET A 361 8.15 12.50 5.98
CA MET A 361 7.30 11.92 7.03
C MET A 361 7.66 12.48 8.43
N LYS A 362 8.93 12.65 8.73
CA LYS A 362 9.38 13.26 9.99
C LYS A 362 8.82 14.68 10.19
N LEU A 363 8.78 15.50 9.14
CA LEU A 363 8.25 16.86 9.23
C LEU A 363 6.72 16.86 9.32
N LEU A 364 6.05 15.92 8.64
CA LEU A 364 4.62 15.74 8.72
C LEU A 364 4.20 15.42 10.16
N ILE A 365 4.84 14.45 10.79
CA ILE A 365 4.60 14.10 12.19
C ILE A 365 4.93 15.29 13.11
N LYS A 366 6.09 15.90 12.95
CA LYS A 366 6.51 17.05 13.76
C LYS A 366 5.52 18.21 13.72
N LYS A 367 4.86 18.42 12.58
CA LYS A 367 3.89 19.52 12.40
C LYS A 367 2.60 19.30 13.19
N HIS A 368 2.09 18.06 13.22
CA HIS A 368 0.77 17.79 13.76
C HIS A 368 0.79 17.15 15.17
N LEU A 369 1.81 16.36 15.48
CA LEU A 369 1.86 15.58 16.72
C LEU A 369 1.71 16.43 18.00
N PRO A 370 2.36 17.62 18.15
CA PRO A 370 2.22 18.41 19.37
C PRO A 370 0.80 18.85 19.67
N GLN A 371 0.03 19.23 18.65
CA GLN A 371 -1.37 19.60 18.80
C GLN A 371 -2.24 18.38 19.10
N ILE A 372 -2.03 17.28 18.39
CA ILE A 372 -2.78 16.04 18.59
C ILE A 372 -2.64 15.51 20.02
N LEU A 373 -1.44 15.61 20.61
CA LEU A 373 -1.21 15.15 22.00
C LEU A 373 -1.95 16.01 23.03
N GLN A 374 -2.24 17.28 22.74
CA GLN A 374 -3.01 18.17 23.62
C GLN A 374 -4.52 17.94 23.55
N GLU A 375 -5.02 17.33 22.46
CA GLU A 375 -6.45 17.04 22.32
C GLU A 375 -6.86 15.92 23.31
N PRO A 376 -8.04 15.97 23.93
CA PRO A 376 -8.51 14.89 24.80
C PRO A 376 -8.75 13.60 24.04
N LEU A 377 -8.65 12.47 24.73
CA LEU A 377 -9.11 11.19 24.20
C LEU A 377 -10.64 11.23 24.00
N LYS A 378 -11.10 10.75 22.85
CA LYS A 378 -12.52 10.57 22.59
C LYS A 378 -13.02 9.30 23.28
N ASP A 379 -14.27 9.32 23.75
CA ASP A 379 -14.94 8.09 24.17
C ASP A 379 -15.15 7.17 22.96
N LYS A 380 -14.70 5.93 23.09
CA LYS A 380 -14.79 4.88 22.07
C LYS A 380 -15.65 3.70 22.51
N THR A 381 -16.58 3.95 23.42
CA THR A 381 -17.53 2.93 23.85
C THR A 381 -18.50 2.60 22.73
N CYS A 382 -18.28 1.48 22.05
CA CYS A 382 -19.14 0.97 20.99
C CYS A 382 -18.99 -0.53 20.84
N LYS A 383 -19.83 -1.14 20.02
CA LYS A 383 -19.63 -2.52 19.58
C LYS A 383 -18.35 -2.59 18.75
N LYS A 384 -17.43 -3.48 19.12
CA LYS A 384 -16.16 -3.69 18.42
C LYS A 384 -16.33 -4.67 17.26
N GLU A 385 -17.30 -4.40 16.41
CA GLU A 385 -17.63 -5.15 15.22
C GLU A 385 -18.27 -4.22 14.19
N ILE A 386 -17.87 -4.34 12.93
CA ILE A 386 -18.42 -3.59 11.81
C ILE A 386 -18.58 -4.49 10.60
N SER A 387 -19.69 -4.34 9.88
CA SER A 387 -20.00 -5.16 8.70
C SER A 387 -20.30 -4.28 7.50
N TYR A 388 -19.78 -4.67 6.35
CA TYR A 388 -19.99 -4.01 5.08
C TYR A 388 -20.58 -4.96 4.05
N LYS A 389 -21.68 -4.54 3.44
CA LYS A 389 -22.25 -5.23 2.28
C LYS A 389 -21.46 -4.79 1.03
N CYS A 390 -20.89 -5.77 0.33
CA CYS A 390 -20.10 -5.57 -0.86
C CYS A 390 -20.65 -6.48 -1.95
N ASP A 391 -21.53 -5.97 -2.81
CA ASP A 391 -22.19 -6.74 -3.87
C ASP A 391 -22.82 -8.06 -3.34
N ASP A 392 -22.24 -9.22 -3.69
CA ASP A 392 -22.69 -10.54 -3.26
C ASP A 392 -22.05 -11.07 -1.97
N LEU A 393 -21.19 -10.26 -1.32
CA LEU A 393 -20.48 -10.61 -0.08
C LEU A 393 -20.80 -9.64 1.06
N ILE A 394 -20.72 -10.15 2.30
CA ILE A 394 -20.66 -9.35 3.52
C ILE A 394 -19.30 -9.58 4.16
N TYR A 395 -18.60 -8.49 4.42
CA TYR A 395 -17.35 -8.46 5.18
C TYR A 395 -17.63 -8.00 6.60
N THR A 396 -17.34 -8.83 7.59
CA THR A 396 -17.48 -8.50 9.00
C THR A 396 -16.12 -8.52 9.68
N PHE A 397 -15.73 -7.38 10.24
CA PHE A 397 -14.53 -7.23 11.05
C PHE A 397 -14.91 -7.11 12.51
N LYS A 398 -14.27 -7.87 13.37
CA LYS A 398 -14.52 -7.84 14.83
C LYS A 398 -13.22 -7.91 15.62
N GLU A 399 -13.18 -7.21 16.77
CA GLU A 399 -12.13 -7.37 17.76
C GLU A 399 -12.55 -8.47 18.75
N GLU A 400 -11.82 -9.56 18.74
CA GLU A 400 -12.02 -10.69 19.62
C GLU A 400 -10.68 -11.26 20.06
N ASN A 401 -10.54 -11.60 21.36
CA ASN A 401 -9.29 -12.10 21.93
C ASN A 401 -8.06 -11.24 21.62
N GLU A 402 -8.24 -9.90 21.63
CA GLU A 402 -7.19 -8.92 21.33
C GLU A 402 -6.63 -9.00 19.89
N GLN A 403 -7.44 -9.46 18.97
CA GLN A 403 -7.14 -9.53 17.53
C GLN A 403 -8.32 -9.00 16.72
N ILE A 404 -8.02 -8.45 15.54
CA ILE A 404 -9.02 -8.17 14.52
C ILE A 404 -9.16 -9.43 13.66
N LEU A 405 -10.36 -9.96 13.63
CA LEU A 405 -10.75 -11.12 12.83
C LEU A 405 -11.65 -10.68 11.67
N LEU A 406 -11.49 -11.33 10.54
CA LEU A 406 -12.35 -11.16 9.35
C LEU A 406 -13.23 -12.40 9.18
N ASP A 407 -14.51 -12.15 8.95
CA ASP A 407 -15.46 -13.13 8.41
C ASP A 407 -16.03 -12.63 7.08
N VAL A 408 -16.12 -13.52 6.09
CA VAL A 408 -16.65 -13.21 4.75
C VAL A 408 -17.76 -14.19 4.43
N GLN A 409 -18.97 -13.66 4.29
CA GLN A 409 -20.16 -14.45 4.02
C GLN A 409 -20.75 -14.11 2.66
N LYS A 410 -21.22 -15.12 1.94
CA LYS A 410 -21.97 -14.93 0.69
C LYS A 410 -23.40 -14.55 1.00
N LEU A 411 -23.91 -13.53 0.32
CA LEU A 411 -25.35 -13.21 0.34
C LEU A 411 -26.10 -14.30 -0.45
N ASN A 412 -27.13 -14.86 0.18
CA ASN A 412 -28.01 -15.83 -0.46
C ASN A 412 -28.97 -15.16 -1.44
#